data_ed1bf4b0642a46ccde3da11bcb20c0e3
#
_entry.id   ed1bf4b0642a46ccde3da11bcb20c0e3
#
_cell.length_a   1.000
_cell.length_b   1.000
_cell.length_c   1.000
_cell.angle_alpha   90.00
_cell.angle_beta   90.00
_cell.angle_gamma   90.00
#
_symmetry.space_group_name_H-M   'P 1'
#
loop_
_entity.id
_entity.type
_entity.pdbx_description
1 polymer ?
#
loop_
_entity_poly.entity_id
_entity_poly.type
_entity_poly.pdbx_seq_one_letter_code
_entity_poly.pdbx_strand_id
1 'polypeptide(L)'
;MRTDQYQGHDYYLMDELLTDEHKLIRDAAREWVKKEVSPIIEEAAENCKFPQHLIPGLASIGAFGPYIPEEYGGAGLDHIAYGLIMQELERCDSGLRSTASVQSSLVMYPIWKYGSEEQRMKFLPKLASGEWIGCFGLTEPDHGSNPGGMTTNFKDMGDHYLLNGAKMWISNAPFAQVAVVWAKNEEGRIHGIIVERGMEGFTTPTMHGKWSLRASDTGELIFDNVKVPKENLLPGRSGLGGPLSCLDSARYGIAWGAIGAALDCYDVALRYSQERMQFGKPIGAFQLQQKKLAEMITEITKAQLLTLRLGQLRNEGRATSAMISMAKRNNVDMAKTVASNARQMLGGMGITGEYPIMRHMMNLESVITYEGTHDIHLLITGMDVTGFDAFK
;
A
#
# COMPACT_ATOMS: atom_id res chain seq x y z
N MET A 1 -28.25 4.37 1.98
CA MET A 1 -27.32 4.65 0.87
C MET A 1 -26.29 5.64 1.37
N ARG A 2 -25.00 5.31 1.34
CA ARG A 2 -23.94 6.20 1.84
C ARG A 2 -23.95 7.48 0.97
N THR A 3 -24.19 8.64 1.59
CA THR A 3 -24.12 9.94 0.88
C THR A 3 -22.66 10.26 0.56
N ASP A 4 -22.41 11.04 -0.49
CA ASP A 4 -21.06 11.52 -0.83
C ASP A 4 -20.46 12.28 0.36
N GLN A 5 -19.30 11.81 0.85
CA GLN A 5 -18.64 12.30 2.05
C GLN A 5 -17.28 12.96 1.77
N TYR A 6 -16.85 13.03 0.51
CA TYR A 6 -15.55 13.58 0.16
C TYR A 6 -15.55 15.12 0.10
N GLN A 7 -15.98 15.76 1.20
CA GLN A 7 -16.16 17.21 1.27
C GLN A 7 -15.24 17.90 2.28
N GLY A 8 -14.26 17.23 2.84
CA GLY A 8 -13.41 17.76 3.92
C GLY A 8 -12.98 19.23 3.73
N HIS A 9 -12.65 19.89 4.84
CA HIS A 9 -12.17 21.28 4.82
C HIS A 9 -10.77 21.36 4.22
N ASP A 10 -10.54 22.35 3.37
CA ASP A 10 -9.22 22.65 2.79
C ASP A 10 -8.76 24.05 3.21
N TYR A 11 -8.29 24.17 4.47
CA TYR A 11 -7.86 25.45 5.04
C TYR A 11 -6.62 26.06 4.39
N TYR A 12 -5.77 25.23 3.78
CA TYR A 12 -4.52 25.67 3.19
C TYR A 12 -4.53 25.61 1.67
N LEU A 13 -5.73 25.51 1.08
CA LEU A 13 -5.94 25.55 -0.36
C LEU A 13 -5.03 24.54 -1.09
N MET A 14 -5.01 23.29 -0.58
CA MET A 14 -4.16 22.24 -1.11
C MET A 14 -4.38 22.00 -2.60
N ASP A 15 -5.61 22.19 -3.07
CA ASP A 15 -5.98 22.09 -4.48
C ASP A 15 -5.23 23.10 -5.37
N GLU A 16 -4.85 24.27 -4.85
CA GLU A 16 -4.08 25.26 -5.62
C GLU A 16 -2.62 24.84 -5.85
N LEU A 17 -2.13 23.89 -5.02
CA LEU A 17 -0.77 23.33 -5.13
C LEU A 17 -0.68 22.16 -6.12
N LEU A 18 -1.81 21.69 -6.64
CA LEU A 18 -1.91 20.60 -7.59
C LEU A 18 -2.08 21.14 -9.01
N THR A 19 -1.45 20.48 -9.99
CA THR A 19 -1.70 20.76 -11.40
C THR A 19 -3.09 20.31 -11.82
N ASP A 20 -3.59 20.76 -12.96
CA ASP A 20 -4.89 20.33 -13.50
C ASP A 20 -4.88 18.82 -13.79
N GLU A 21 -3.75 18.28 -14.23
CA GLU A 21 -3.56 16.83 -14.43
C GLU A 21 -3.68 16.06 -13.11
N HIS A 22 -3.03 16.52 -12.04
CA HIS A 22 -3.14 15.91 -10.71
C HIS A 22 -4.60 15.87 -10.23
N LYS A 23 -5.35 16.98 -10.42
CA LYS A 23 -6.76 17.06 -10.04
C LYS A 23 -7.61 16.11 -10.84
N LEU A 24 -7.40 16.06 -12.17
CA LEU A 24 -8.13 15.14 -13.05
C LEU A 24 -7.93 13.68 -12.65
N ILE A 25 -6.69 13.27 -12.40
CA ILE A 25 -6.34 11.90 -11.98
C ILE A 25 -6.96 11.56 -10.63
N ARG A 26 -6.82 12.44 -9.65
CA ARG A 26 -7.44 12.29 -8.32
C ARG A 26 -8.96 12.11 -8.43
N ASP A 27 -9.60 12.98 -9.18
CA ASP A 27 -11.06 13.03 -9.28
C ASP A 27 -11.59 11.80 -10.05
N ALA A 28 -10.89 11.34 -11.09
CA ALA A 28 -11.21 10.10 -11.79
C ALA A 28 -11.11 8.87 -10.87
N ALA A 29 -10.03 8.77 -10.08
CA ALA A 29 -9.88 7.69 -9.10
C ALA A 29 -10.98 7.74 -8.04
N ARG A 30 -11.29 8.94 -7.52
CA ARG A 30 -12.35 9.18 -6.54
C ARG A 30 -13.73 8.75 -7.04
N GLU A 31 -14.11 9.17 -8.23
CA GLU A 31 -15.42 8.83 -8.80
C GLU A 31 -15.54 7.32 -9.06
N TRP A 32 -14.47 6.69 -9.57
CA TRP A 32 -14.46 5.25 -9.74
C TRP A 32 -14.64 4.52 -8.40
N VAL A 33 -13.89 4.93 -7.37
CA VAL A 33 -13.99 4.34 -6.01
C VAL A 33 -15.40 4.49 -5.44
N LYS A 34 -15.99 5.69 -5.55
CA LYS A 34 -17.36 5.94 -5.06
C LYS A 34 -18.38 5.03 -5.75
N LYS A 35 -18.26 4.88 -7.06
CA LYS A 35 -19.24 4.16 -7.88
C LYS A 35 -19.10 2.65 -7.78
N GLU A 36 -17.87 2.14 -7.89
CA GLU A 36 -17.64 0.70 -8.07
C GLU A 36 -17.23 -0.01 -6.77
N VAL A 37 -16.54 0.69 -5.84
CA VAL A 37 -15.95 0.05 -4.65
C VAL A 37 -16.78 0.30 -3.40
N SER A 38 -17.11 1.55 -3.12
CA SER A 38 -17.80 1.93 -1.86
C SER A 38 -19.09 1.16 -1.60
N PRO A 39 -19.91 0.77 -2.61
CA PRO A 39 -21.13 -0.01 -2.37
C PRO A 39 -20.91 -1.43 -1.89
N ILE A 40 -19.74 -2.03 -2.14
CA ILE A 40 -19.49 -3.46 -1.92
C ILE A 40 -18.41 -3.75 -0.88
N ILE A 41 -17.65 -2.74 -0.45
CA ILE A 41 -16.42 -2.97 0.33
C ILE A 41 -16.69 -3.50 1.74
N GLU A 42 -17.81 -3.13 2.38
CA GLU A 42 -18.17 -3.65 3.71
C GLU A 42 -18.47 -5.15 3.62
N GLU A 43 -19.25 -5.57 2.64
CA GLU A 43 -19.53 -7.00 2.39
C GLU A 43 -18.25 -7.78 2.05
N ALA A 44 -17.36 -7.21 1.24
CA ALA A 44 -16.07 -7.81 0.94
C ALA A 44 -15.20 -7.99 2.20
N ALA A 45 -15.22 -7.01 3.11
CA ALA A 45 -14.52 -7.08 4.38
C ALA A 45 -15.15 -8.12 5.33
N GLU A 46 -16.48 -8.21 5.41
CA GLU A 46 -17.17 -9.24 6.17
C GLU A 46 -16.83 -10.65 5.67
N ASN A 47 -16.81 -10.84 4.36
CA ASN A 47 -16.48 -12.11 3.71
C ASN A 47 -14.99 -12.43 3.67
N CYS A 48 -14.12 -11.54 4.16
CA CYS A 48 -12.67 -11.69 4.16
C CYS A 48 -12.09 -12.01 2.76
N LYS A 49 -12.58 -11.32 1.72
CA LYS A 49 -12.23 -11.61 0.33
C LYS A 49 -12.05 -10.33 -0.48
N PHE A 50 -10.96 -10.25 -1.25
CA PHE A 50 -10.77 -9.19 -2.21
C PHE A 50 -11.73 -9.36 -3.42
N PRO A 51 -12.46 -8.31 -3.83
CA PRO A 51 -13.38 -8.38 -4.97
C PRO A 51 -12.61 -8.29 -6.29
N GLN A 52 -12.13 -9.43 -6.80
CA GLN A 52 -11.23 -9.51 -7.97
C GLN A 52 -11.82 -8.91 -9.25
N HIS A 53 -13.14 -8.79 -9.36
CA HIS A 53 -13.78 -8.12 -10.49
C HIS A 53 -13.47 -6.62 -10.60
N LEU A 54 -12.89 -6.02 -9.55
CA LEU A 54 -12.41 -4.64 -9.57
C LEU A 54 -11.06 -4.47 -10.29
N ILE A 55 -10.33 -5.55 -10.57
CA ILE A 55 -8.99 -5.49 -11.17
C ILE A 55 -8.97 -4.73 -12.50
N PRO A 56 -9.88 -4.98 -13.47
CA PRO A 56 -9.92 -4.21 -14.71
C PRO A 56 -10.18 -2.71 -14.49
N GLY A 57 -11.01 -2.38 -13.50
CA GLY A 57 -11.29 -1.00 -13.12
C GLY A 57 -10.06 -0.29 -12.52
N LEU A 58 -9.31 -0.98 -11.65
CA LEU A 58 -8.02 -0.47 -11.12
C LEU A 58 -7.03 -0.17 -12.25
N ALA A 59 -6.92 -1.07 -13.24
CA ALA A 59 -6.09 -0.83 -14.41
C ALA A 59 -6.56 0.39 -15.21
N SER A 60 -7.88 0.52 -15.45
CA SER A 60 -8.47 1.60 -16.24
C SER A 60 -8.26 3.00 -15.68
N ILE A 61 -8.17 3.13 -14.33
CA ILE A 61 -7.85 4.40 -13.67
C ILE A 61 -6.35 4.64 -13.52
N GLY A 62 -5.50 3.82 -14.14
CA GLY A 62 -4.05 3.94 -14.07
C GLY A 62 -3.44 3.56 -12.71
N ALA A 63 -4.11 2.76 -11.89
CA ALA A 63 -3.61 2.40 -10.56
C ALA A 63 -2.45 1.38 -10.60
N PHE A 64 -2.24 0.71 -11.75
CA PHE A 64 -1.17 -0.27 -11.92
C PHE A 64 0.00 0.33 -12.69
N GLY A 65 1.09 0.60 -11.99
CA GLY A 65 2.30 1.19 -12.54
C GLY A 65 2.13 2.62 -13.06
N PRO A 66 1.51 3.57 -12.32
CA PRO A 66 1.25 4.94 -12.79
C PRO A 66 2.50 5.63 -13.32
N TYR A 67 3.64 5.45 -12.67
CA TYR A 67 4.94 6.06 -13.03
C TYR A 67 5.82 5.18 -13.93
N ILE A 68 5.34 4.01 -14.34
CA ILE A 68 6.04 3.18 -15.33
C ILE A 68 5.84 3.81 -16.71
N PRO A 69 6.88 3.85 -17.56
CA PRO A 69 6.78 4.41 -18.89
C PRO A 69 5.70 3.75 -19.78
N GLU A 70 5.11 4.55 -20.67
CA GLU A 70 4.04 4.08 -21.58
C GLU A 70 4.48 2.94 -22.50
N GLU A 71 5.76 2.90 -22.89
CA GLU A 71 6.34 1.81 -23.70
C GLU A 71 6.21 0.44 -23.07
N TYR A 72 6.07 0.38 -21.74
CA TYR A 72 5.83 -0.85 -20.95
C TYR A 72 4.37 -0.98 -20.47
N GLY A 73 3.46 -0.15 -20.99
CA GLY A 73 2.05 -0.17 -20.63
C GLY A 73 1.68 0.62 -19.37
N GLY A 74 2.63 1.30 -18.73
CA GLY A 74 2.35 2.23 -17.64
C GLY A 74 1.73 3.53 -18.14
N ALA A 75 1.39 4.44 -17.22
CA ALA A 75 0.77 5.72 -17.58
C ALA A 75 1.77 6.89 -17.68
N GLY A 76 3.06 6.68 -17.38
CA GLY A 76 4.11 7.72 -17.48
C GLY A 76 3.89 8.92 -16.55
N LEU A 77 3.07 8.78 -15.51
CA LEU A 77 2.70 9.84 -14.58
C LEU A 77 3.81 10.12 -13.55
N ASP A 78 3.71 11.26 -12.89
CA ASP A 78 4.63 11.61 -11.82
C ASP A 78 4.27 10.94 -10.47
N HIS A 79 5.13 11.11 -9.47
CA HIS A 79 4.93 10.50 -8.17
C HIS A 79 3.79 11.13 -7.36
N ILE A 80 3.43 12.40 -7.58
CA ILE A 80 2.29 13.06 -6.93
C ILE A 80 0.99 12.43 -7.44
N ALA A 81 0.87 12.21 -8.75
CA ALA A 81 -0.27 11.51 -9.35
C ALA A 81 -0.43 10.09 -8.77
N TYR A 82 0.68 9.34 -8.67
CA TYR A 82 0.68 8.03 -7.99
C TYR A 82 0.16 8.14 -6.55
N GLY A 83 0.67 9.12 -5.79
CA GLY A 83 0.24 9.35 -4.42
C GLY A 83 -1.25 9.64 -4.29
N LEU A 84 -1.79 10.50 -5.14
CA LEU A 84 -3.21 10.86 -5.16
C LEU A 84 -4.11 9.65 -5.48
N ILE A 85 -3.72 8.79 -6.42
CA ILE A 85 -4.42 7.51 -6.67
C ILE A 85 -4.43 6.67 -5.39
N MET A 86 -3.29 6.48 -4.74
CA MET A 86 -3.19 5.69 -3.50
C MET A 86 -4.07 6.29 -2.38
N GLN A 87 -4.12 7.61 -2.27
CA GLN A 87 -4.98 8.31 -1.31
C GLN A 87 -6.46 8.01 -1.55
N GLU A 88 -6.95 8.12 -2.77
CA GLU A 88 -8.36 7.90 -3.07
C GLU A 88 -8.76 6.42 -2.93
N LEU A 89 -7.86 5.47 -3.26
CA LEU A 89 -8.09 4.05 -3.02
C LEU A 89 -8.20 3.75 -1.52
N GLU A 90 -7.28 4.25 -0.70
CA GLU A 90 -7.28 3.98 0.76
C GLU A 90 -8.33 4.81 1.50
N ARG A 91 -8.82 5.90 0.92
CA ARG A 91 -10.00 6.61 1.41
C ARG A 91 -11.22 5.70 1.48
N CYS A 92 -11.28 4.69 0.64
CA CYS A 92 -12.27 3.63 0.73
C CYS A 92 -11.78 2.46 1.58
N ASP A 93 -10.64 1.84 1.22
CA ASP A 93 -10.12 0.68 1.96
C ASP A 93 -8.61 0.46 1.76
N SER A 94 -7.91 0.17 2.86
CA SER A 94 -6.47 -0.11 2.82
C SER A 94 -6.12 -1.39 2.06
N GLY A 95 -7.02 -2.38 1.99
CA GLY A 95 -6.83 -3.61 1.21
C GLY A 95 -6.83 -3.33 -0.30
N LEU A 96 -7.75 -2.47 -0.75
CA LEU A 96 -7.80 -2.02 -2.14
C LEU A 96 -6.51 -1.29 -2.54
N ARG A 97 -6.06 -0.31 -1.72
CA ARG A 97 -4.81 0.39 -1.95
C ARG A 97 -3.62 -0.57 -1.92
N SER A 98 -3.61 -1.53 -1.00
CA SER A 98 -2.53 -2.52 -0.89
C SER A 98 -2.39 -3.34 -2.17
N THR A 99 -3.50 -3.80 -2.77
CA THR A 99 -3.48 -4.53 -4.05
C THR A 99 -2.82 -3.71 -5.15
N ALA A 100 -3.19 -2.44 -5.31
CA ALA A 100 -2.60 -1.55 -6.32
C ALA A 100 -1.13 -1.21 -6.01
N SER A 101 -0.78 -0.98 -4.75
CA SER A 101 0.58 -0.67 -4.32
C SER A 101 1.54 -1.85 -4.50
N VAL A 102 1.12 -3.06 -4.16
CA VAL A 102 1.91 -4.29 -4.40
C VAL A 102 2.16 -4.47 -5.88
N GLN A 103 1.12 -4.36 -6.71
CA GLN A 103 1.26 -4.45 -8.17
C GLN A 103 2.27 -3.43 -8.71
N SER A 104 2.11 -2.15 -8.35
CA SER A 104 2.91 -1.06 -8.90
C SER A 104 4.33 -1.02 -8.34
N SER A 105 4.47 -1.01 -7.00
CA SER A 105 5.73 -0.68 -6.31
C SER A 105 6.57 -1.89 -5.96
N LEU A 106 5.95 -3.06 -5.79
CA LEU A 106 6.65 -4.27 -5.35
C LEU A 106 6.82 -5.31 -6.46
N VAL A 107 6.01 -5.24 -7.52
CA VAL A 107 6.09 -6.15 -8.66
C VAL A 107 6.58 -5.43 -9.92
N MET A 108 5.86 -4.43 -10.40
CA MET A 108 6.23 -3.73 -11.64
C MET A 108 7.54 -2.94 -11.47
N TYR A 109 7.71 -2.23 -10.35
CA TYR A 109 8.92 -1.44 -10.09
C TYR A 109 10.21 -2.26 -10.17
N PRO A 110 10.40 -3.40 -9.45
CA PRO A 110 11.63 -4.17 -9.57
C PRO A 110 11.84 -4.76 -10.97
N ILE A 111 10.79 -5.18 -11.68
CA ILE A 111 10.91 -5.66 -13.06
C ILE A 111 11.37 -4.51 -13.97
N TRP A 112 10.77 -3.34 -13.86
CA TRP A 112 11.17 -2.16 -14.62
C TRP A 112 12.60 -1.72 -14.29
N LYS A 113 12.94 -1.64 -13.00
CA LYS A 113 14.21 -1.07 -12.54
C LYS A 113 15.39 -2.03 -12.69
N TYR A 114 15.17 -3.31 -12.48
CA TYR A 114 16.22 -4.33 -12.37
C TYR A 114 16.11 -5.46 -13.40
N GLY A 115 15.03 -5.53 -14.13
CA GLY A 115 14.82 -6.53 -15.17
C GLY A 115 15.61 -6.25 -16.44
N SER A 116 15.81 -7.29 -17.26
CA SER A 116 16.27 -7.15 -18.63
C SER A 116 15.15 -6.55 -19.51
N GLU A 117 15.50 -6.15 -20.73
CA GLU A 117 14.50 -5.62 -21.66
C GLU A 117 13.44 -6.68 -22.02
N GLU A 118 13.88 -7.92 -22.21
CA GLU A 118 12.99 -9.05 -22.47
C GLU A 118 12.01 -9.27 -21.31
N GLN A 119 12.49 -9.15 -20.05
CA GLN A 119 11.62 -9.25 -18.87
C GLN A 119 10.62 -8.10 -18.80
N ARG A 120 11.05 -6.87 -19.07
CA ARG A 120 10.15 -5.70 -19.10
C ARG A 120 9.05 -5.88 -20.12
N MET A 121 9.40 -6.23 -21.36
CA MET A 121 8.45 -6.44 -22.46
C MET A 121 7.53 -7.65 -22.23
N LYS A 122 8.01 -8.70 -21.56
CA LYS A 122 7.21 -9.90 -21.23
C LYS A 122 6.17 -9.63 -20.16
N PHE A 123 6.54 -8.97 -19.07
CA PHE A 123 5.75 -8.91 -17.85
C PHE A 123 4.99 -7.59 -17.67
N LEU A 124 5.61 -6.43 -17.93
CA LEU A 124 5.03 -5.15 -17.56
C LEU A 124 3.70 -4.83 -18.27
N PRO A 125 3.52 -5.06 -19.58
CA PRO A 125 2.24 -4.77 -20.23
C PRO A 125 1.08 -5.58 -19.66
N LYS A 126 1.28 -6.84 -19.34
CA LYS A 126 0.26 -7.70 -18.74
C LYS A 126 -0.08 -7.30 -17.31
N LEU A 127 0.92 -6.84 -16.55
CA LEU A 127 0.74 -6.34 -15.20
C LEU A 127 0.03 -4.98 -15.19
N ALA A 128 0.36 -4.09 -16.12
CA ALA A 128 -0.27 -2.78 -16.26
C ALA A 128 -1.74 -2.87 -16.65
N SER A 129 -2.08 -3.78 -17.57
CA SER A 129 -3.46 -4.01 -18.00
C SER A 129 -4.32 -4.75 -16.96
N GLY A 130 -3.70 -5.32 -15.92
CA GLY A 130 -4.39 -6.19 -14.96
C GLY A 130 -4.71 -7.59 -15.49
N GLU A 131 -4.26 -7.96 -16.70
CA GLU A 131 -4.33 -9.34 -17.21
C GLU A 131 -3.61 -10.29 -16.25
N TRP A 132 -2.46 -9.85 -15.75
CA TRP A 132 -1.71 -10.54 -14.70
C TRP A 132 -1.62 -9.69 -13.43
N ILE A 133 -1.81 -10.33 -12.30
CA ILE A 133 -1.53 -9.75 -11.00
C ILE A 133 -0.27 -10.41 -10.43
N GLY A 134 0.55 -9.60 -9.80
CA GLY A 134 1.75 -10.05 -9.13
C GLY A 134 1.69 -9.96 -7.62
N CYS A 135 2.63 -10.66 -6.98
CA CYS A 135 2.88 -10.57 -5.55
C CYS A 135 4.39 -10.47 -5.26
N PHE A 136 4.72 -10.10 -4.02
CA PHE A 136 6.10 -9.79 -3.62
C PHE A 136 6.52 -10.64 -2.43
N GLY A 137 7.46 -11.55 -2.65
CA GLY A 137 7.95 -12.50 -1.65
C GLY A 137 9.25 -12.04 -1.00
N LEU A 138 9.18 -11.31 0.12
CA LEU A 138 10.35 -10.92 0.91
C LEU A 138 10.30 -11.53 2.32
N THR A 139 9.24 -11.21 3.08
CA THR A 139 9.04 -11.63 4.47
C THR A 139 8.92 -13.15 4.59
N GLU A 140 9.58 -13.73 5.58
CA GLU A 140 9.51 -15.14 5.95
C GLU A 140 8.89 -15.31 7.34
N PRO A 141 8.44 -16.52 7.71
CA PRO A 141 7.88 -16.78 9.05
C PRO A 141 8.76 -16.27 10.18
N ASP A 142 10.10 -16.47 10.10
CA ASP A 142 11.06 -16.07 11.14
C ASP A 142 11.81 -14.77 10.84
N HIS A 143 11.58 -14.12 9.68
CA HIS A 143 12.32 -12.95 9.22
C HIS A 143 11.39 -11.85 8.67
N GLY A 144 10.82 -11.04 9.58
CA GLY A 144 10.00 -9.87 9.25
C GLY A 144 10.83 -8.60 9.18
N SER A 145 11.10 -7.96 10.33
CA SER A 145 11.87 -6.70 10.41
C SER A 145 13.36 -6.86 10.07
N ASN A 146 13.88 -8.09 10.05
CA ASN A 146 15.22 -8.42 9.58
C ASN A 146 15.17 -9.25 8.29
N PRO A 147 14.84 -8.68 7.13
CA PRO A 147 14.75 -9.42 5.87
C PRO A 147 16.11 -9.95 5.37
N GLY A 148 17.22 -9.38 5.85
CA GLY A 148 18.56 -9.87 5.55
C GLY A 148 18.85 -11.29 6.12
N GLY A 149 18.09 -11.68 7.16
CA GLY A 149 18.17 -13.03 7.74
C GLY A 149 17.48 -14.12 6.93
N MET A 150 16.80 -13.80 5.82
CA MET A 150 16.03 -14.78 5.03
C MET A 150 16.78 -16.09 4.78
N THR A 151 16.02 -17.18 4.73
CA THR A 151 16.51 -18.54 4.50
C THR A 151 16.13 -19.08 3.12
N THR A 152 15.12 -18.53 2.47
CA THR A 152 14.76 -18.87 1.08
C THR A 152 15.99 -18.71 0.20
N ASN A 153 16.31 -19.76 -0.57
CA ASN A 153 17.53 -19.83 -1.35
C ASN A 153 17.32 -20.50 -2.70
N PHE A 154 18.24 -20.25 -3.61
CA PHE A 154 18.29 -20.95 -4.89
C PHE A 154 19.71 -21.40 -5.23
N LYS A 155 19.79 -22.53 -5.96
CA LYS A 155 21.03 -23.10 -6.46
C LYS A 155 21.08 -23.00 -7.97
N ASP A 156 22.26 -22.76 -8.50
CA ASP A 156 22.52 -22.78 -9.94
C ASP A 156 22.76 -24.24 -10.41
N MET A 157 21.82 -24.74 -11.23
CA MET A 157 21.87 -26.12 -11.78
C MET A 157 22.42 -26.16 -13.22
N GLY A 158 22.91 -25.01 -13.73
CA GLY A 158 23.42 -24.86 -15.09
C GLY A 158 22.37 -24.33 -16.05
N ASP A 159 21.33 -25.06 -16.34
CA ASP A 159 20.23 -24.69 -17.24
C ASP A 159 19.04 -24.01 -16.55
N HIS A 160 18.91 -24.15 -15.22
CA HIS A 160 17.86 -23.54 -14.41
C HIS A 160 18.37 -23.21 -13.01
N TYR A 161 17.56 -22.48 -12.22
CA TYR A 161 17.74 -22.32 -10.78
C TYR A 161 16.78 -23.26 -10.03
N LEU A 162 17.25 -23.87 -8.94
CA LEU A 162 16.44 -24.67 -8.04
C LEU A 162 16.12 -23.87 -6.79
N LEU A 163 14.88 -23.38 -6.67
CA LEU A 163 14.42 -22.48 -5.59
C LEU A 163 13.75 -23.29 -4.48
N ASN A 164 14.14 -22.99 -3.22
CA ASN A 164 13.58 -23.60 -2.02
C ASN A 164 13.33 -22.57 -0.91
N GLY A 165 12.27 -22.76 -0.13
CA GLY A 165 11.93 -21.92 1.02
C GLY A 165 10.46 -21.56 1.10
N ALA A 166 10.15 -20.55 1.91
CA ALA A 166 8.79 -20.06 2.09
C ALA A 166 8.76 -18.55 2.36
N LYS A 167 7.68 -17.90 1.91
CA LYS A 167 7.38 -16.49 2.22
C LYS A 167 6.01 -16.39 2.87
N MET A 168 5.84 -15.43 3.77
CA MET A 168 4.64 -15.27 4.58
C MET A 168 4.12 -13.82 4.51
N TRP A 169 2.83 -13.63 4.76
CA TRP A 169 2.14 -12.33 4.70
C TRP A 169 2.13 -11.71 3.30
N ILE A 170 1.96 -12.53 2.26
CA ILE A 170 2.08 -12.08 0.88
C ILE A 170 0.71 -11.68 0.33
N SER A 171 0.50 -10.37 0.17
CA SER A 171 -0.69 -9.82 -0.47
C SER A 171 -0.78 -10.27 -1.93
N ASN A 172 -1.98 -10.53 -2.42
CA ASN A 172 -2.31 -11.03 -3.75
C ASN A 172 -1.85 -12.48 -4.03
N ALA A 173 -1.05 -13.12 -3.18
CA ALA A 173 -0.51 -14.45 -3.44
C ALA A 173 -1.56 -15.49 -3.89
N PRO A 174 -2.78 -15.56 -3.29
CA PRO A 174 -3.75 -16.58 -3.67
C PRO A 174 -4.20 -16.53 -5.13
N PHE A 175 -4.16 -15.37 -5.79
CA PHE A 175 -4.61 -15.20 -7.18
C PHE A 175 -3.55 -14.60 -8.13
N ALA A 176 -2.33 -14.30 -7.65
CA ALA A 176 -1.26 -13.76 -8.48
C ALA A 176 -0.80 -14.75 -9.56
N GLN A 177 -0.50 -14.29 -10.78
CA GLN A 177 0.10 -15.05 -11.86
C GLN A 177 1.62 -15.11 -11.76
N VAL A 178 2.23 -14.07 -11.16
CA VAL A 178 3.68 -14.00 -10.96
C VAL A 178 4.03 -13.55 -9.56
N ALA A 179 5.17 -14.02 -9.06
CA ALA A 179 5.76 -13.59 -7.80
C ALA A 179 7.18 -13.05 -8.05
N VAL A 180 7.48 -11.85 -7.57
CA VAL A 180 8.85 -11.35 -7.44
C VAL A 180 9.37 -11.79 -6.09
N VAL A 181 10.26 -12.76 -6.07
CA VAL A 181 10.76 -13.42 -4.87
C VAL A 181 12.21 -13.02 -4.62
N TRP A 182 12.52 -12.61 -3.40
CA TRP A 182 13.88 -12.33 -2.97
C TRP A 182 14.44 -13.56 -2.24
N ALA A 183 15.57 -14.06 -2.74
CA ALA A 183 16.19 -15.29 -2.25
C ALA A 183 17.71 -15.18 -2.29
N LYS A 184 18.40 -15.96 -1.47
CA LYS A 184 19.87 -16.04 -1.42
C LYS A 184 20.39 -17.06 -2.42
N ASN A 185 21.44 -16.70 -3.15
CA ASN A 185 22.23 -17.66 -3.90
C ASN A 185 23.18 -18.47 -2.97
N GLU A 186 23.95 -19.39 -3.51
CA GLU A 186 24.90 -20.23 -2.76
C GLU A 186 26.00 -19.43 -2.04
N GLU A 187 26.29 -18.18 -2.49
CA GLU A 187 27.23 -17.25 -1.85
C GLU A 187 26.57 -16.41 -0.73
N GLY A 188 25.27 -16.62 -0.46
CA GLY A 188 24.50 -15.86 0.51
C GLY A 188 24.07 -14.46 0.03
N ARG A 189 24.24 -14.13 -1.25
CA ARG A 189 23.80 -12.85 -1.84
C ARG A 189 22.32 -12.91 -2.20
N ILE A 190 21.59 -11.85 -1.87
CA ILE A 190 20.16 -11.73 -2.16
C ILE A 190 19.97 -11.27 -3.62
N HIS A 191 19.08 -11.96 -4.34
CA HIS A 191 18.66 -11.64 -5.71
C HIS A 191 17.15 -11.68 -5.82
N GLY A 192 16.60 -10.89 -6.74
CA GLY A 192 15.21 -10.99 -7.16
C GLY A 192 15.07 -12.07 -8.24
N ILE A 193 14.07 -12.91 -8.11
CA ILE A 193 13.75 -13.97 -9.09
C ILE A 193 12.25 -13.96 -9.36
N ILE A 194 11.83 -14.07 -10.62
CA ILE A 194 10.44 -14.09 -11.04
C ILE A 194 9.97 -15.54 -11.10
N VAL A 195 8.94 -15.88 -10.30
CA VAL A 195 8.31 -17.19 -10.28
C VAL A 195 6.92 -17.09 -10.86
N GLU A 196 6.61 -17.87 -11.89
CA GLU A 196 5.31 -17.88 -12.55
C GLU A 196 4.42 -18.98 -11.94
N ARG A 197 3.12 -18.70 -11.81
CA ARG A 197 2.15 -19.68 -11.34
C ARG A 197 2.11 -20.89 -12.28
N GLY A 198 2.05 -22.07 -11.70
CA GLY A 198 2.06 -23.35 -12.44
C GLY A 198 3.43 -24.01 -12.53
N MET A 199 4.51 -23.35 -12.08
CA MET A 199 5.78 -24.05 -11.89
C MET A 199 5.63 -25.15 -10.84
N GLU A 200 6.13 -26.36 -11.15
CA GLU A 200 6.05 -27.52 -10.26
C GLU A 200 6.75 -27.21 -8.93
N GLY A 201 6.13 -27.58 -7.80
CA GLY A 201 6.64 -27.30 -6.45
C GLY A 201 6.31 -25.90 -5.92
N PHE A 202 5.72 -25.01 -6.72
CA PHE A 202 5.28 -23.67 -6.28
C PHE A 202 3.79 -23.66 -5.90
N THR A 203 3.50 -23.37 -4.63
CA THR A 203 2.12 -23.25 -4.13
C THR A 203 1.91 -21.96 -3.34
N THR A 204 0.63 -21.51 -3.29
CA THR A 204 0.25 -20.24 -2.68
C THR A 204 -0.99 -20.38 -1.79
N PRO A 205 -0.88 -21.07 -0.63
CA PRO A 205 -2.00 -21.25 0.29
C PRO A 205 -2.49 -19.91 0.83
N THR A 206 -3.82 -19.79 0.96
CA THR A 206 -4.47 -18.60 1.50
C THR A 206 -4.36 -18.58 3.02
N MET A 207 -4.03 -17.43 3.58
CA MET A 207 -4.07 -17.19 5.03
C MET A 207 -5.48 -16.79 5.46
N HIS A 208 -5.96 -17.44 6.53
CA HIS A 208 -7.27 -17.17 7.13
C HIS A 208 -7.14 -16.56 8.53
N GLY A 209 -8.25 -16.03 9.05
CA GLY A 209 -8.32 -15.54 10.43
C GLY A 209 -7.71 -14.16 10.69
N LYS A 210 -7.41 -13.37 9.66
CA LYS A 210 -6.96 -11.99 9.84
C LYS A 210 -8.11 -11.10 10.33
N TRP A 211 -7.85 -10.25 11.31
CA TRP A 211 -8.78 -9.23 11.79
C TRP A 211 -8.56 -7.87 11.12
N SER A 212 -7.49 -7.71 10.37
CA SER A 212 -7.09 -6.51 9.66
C SER A 212 -6.91 -6.81 8.18
N LEU A 213 -7.11 -5.83 7.30
CA LEU A 213 -7.09 -5.99 5.83
C LEU A 213 -7.99 -7.16 5.37
N ARG A 214 -9.22 -7.20 5.87
CA ARG A 214 -10.14 -8.31 5.60
C ARG A 214 -10.53 -8.38 4.12
N ALA A 215 -10.70 -7.23 3.45
CA ALA A 215 -10.94 -7.14 2.00
C ALA A 215 -9.64 -7.24 1.18
N SER A 216 -8.63 -7.98 1.65
CA SER A 216 -7.37 -8.20 0.94
C SER A 216 -6.96 -9.66 1.08
N ASP A 217 -6.86 -10.37 -0.05
CA ASP A 217 -6.39 -11.75 -0.06
C ASP A 217 -4.88 -11.78 0.24
N THR A 218 -4.52 -12.53 1.25
CA THR A 218 -3.13 -12.70 1.71
C THR A 218 -2.82 -14.19 1.78
N GLY A 219 -1.63 -14.57 1.39
CA GLY A 219 -1.21 -15.97 1.41
C GLY A 219 0.24 -16.15 1.78
N GLU A 220 0.70 -17.36 1.61
CA GLU A 220 2.09 -17.76 1.69
C GLU A 220 2.59 -18.10 0.29
N LEU A 221 3.91 -18.08 0.08
CA LEU A 221 4.56 -18.67 -1.08
C LEU A 221 5.43 -19.82 -0.57
N ILE A 222 5.18 -21.01 -1.09
CA ILE A 222 5.94 -22.21 -0.71
C ILE A 222 6.69 -22.73 -1.94
N PHE A 223 7.98 -22.92 -1.80
CA PHE A 223 8.88 -23.40 -2.85
C PHE A 223 9.51 -24.71 -2.43
N ASP A 224 9.14 -25.80 -3.09
CA ASP A 224 9.72 -27.13 -2.91
C ASP A 224 10.39 -27.58 -4.21
N ASN A 225 11.71 -27.38 -4.30
CA ASN A 225 12.52 -27.70 -5.46
C ASN A 225 11.98 -27.11 -6.78
N VAL A 226 11.52 -25.86 -6.75
CA VAL A 226 10.95 -25.19 -7.92
C VAL A 226 12.04 -24.91 -8.95
N LYS A 227 11.87 -25.45 -10.16
CA LYS A 227 12.75 -25.18 -11.30
C LYS A 227 12.37 -23.84 -11.93
N VAL A 228 13.22 -22.84 -11.77
CA VAL A 228 13.02 -21.49 -12.32
C VAL A 228 13.97 -21.28 -13.49
N PRO A 229 13.50 -20.85 -14.67
CA PRO A 229 14.35 -20.54 -15.81
C PRO A 229 15.39 -19.46 -15.50
N LYS A 230 16.56 -19.58 -16.12
CA LYS A 230 17.69 -18.63 -15.91
C LYS A 230 17.32 -17.19 -16.23
N GLU A 231 16.53 -16.98 -17.26
CA GLU A 231 16.03 -15.69 -17.72
C GLU A 231 15.07 -15.02 -16.72
N ASN A 232 14.60 -15.71 -15.69
CA ASN A 232 13.72 -15.15 -14.67
C ASN A 232 14.49 -14.50 -13.49
N LEU A 233 15.82 -14.58 -13.45
CA LEU A 233 16.62 -13.82 -12.48
C LEU A 233 16.65 -12.32 -12.90
N LEU A 234 16.42 -11.41 -11.95
CA LEU A 234 16.55 -9.97 -12.19
C LEU A 234 18.04 -9.58 -12.20
N PRO A 235 18.60 -9.17 -13.36
CA PRO A 235 20.05 -8.97 -13.49
C PRO A 235 20.54 -7.65 -12.88
N GLY A 236 19.68 -6.65 -12.76
CA GLY A 236 20.08 -5.26 -12.50
C GLY A 236 20.55 -4.96 -11.08
N ARG A 237 20.32 -5.83 -10.09
CA ARG A 237 20.76 -5.59 -8.71
C ARG A 237 20.81 -6.85 -7.85
N SER A 238 21.89 -6.93 -7.05
CA SER A 238 22.03 -7.92 -5.97
C SER A 238 22.14 -7.23 -4.60
N GLY A 239 21.93 -8.01 -3.53
CA GLY A 239 21.98 -7.55 -2.14
C GLY A 239 20.66 -6.96 -1.64
N LEU A 240 20.63 -6.64 -0.35
CA LEU A 240 19.42 -6.18 0.37
C LEU A 240 18.88 -4.84 -0.18
N GLY A 241 19.74 -4.02 -0.79
CA GLY A 241 19.31 -2.74 -1.39
C GLY A 241 18.26 -2.88 -2.51
N GLY A 242 18.17 -4.05 -3.16
CA GLY A 242 17.13 -4.35 -4.15
C GLY A 242 15.73 -4.28 -3.54
N PRO A 243 15.39 -5.22 -2.64
CA PRO A 243 14.08 -5.21 -1.99
C PRO A 243 13.79 -3.94 -1.18
N LEU A 244 14.78 -3.34 -0.52
CA LEU A 244 14.57 -2.12 0.26
C LEU A 244 14.15 -0.93 -0.62
N SER A 245 14.67 -0.81 -1.84
CA SER A 245 14.23 0.24 -2.77
C SER A 245 12.78 0.05 -3.24
N CYS A 246 12.34 -1.21 -3.38
CA CYS A 246 10.93 -1.52 -3.66
C CYS A 246 10.03 -1.09 -2.49
N LEU A 247 10.47 -1.40 -1.26
CA LEU A 247 9.77 -0.97 -0.06
C LEU A 247 9.68 0.56 0.05
N ASP A 248 10.73 1.32 -0.31
CA ASP A 248 10.67 2.79 -0.31
C ASP A 248 9.61 3.31 -1.29
N SER A 249 9.47 2.67 -2.46
CA SER A 249 8.40 3.02 -3.40
C SER A 249 7.00 2.75 -2.82
N ALA A 250 6.81 1.61 -2.17
CA ALA A 250 5.53 1.24 -1.57
C ALA A 250 5.22 2.09 -0.32
N ARG A 251 6.19 2.34 0.56
CA ARG A 251 6.08 3.22 1.74
C ARG A 251 5.62 4.63 1.39
N TYR A 252 6.09 5.15 0.25
CA TYR A 252 5.64 6.42 -0.28
C TYR A 252 4.13 6.40 -0.59
N GLY A 253 3.64 5.36 -1.26
CA GLY A 253 2.21 5.17 -1.52
C GLY A 253 1.38 5.02 -0.24
N ILE A 254 1.92 4.36 0.81
CA ILE A 254 1.28 4.26 2.13
C ILE A 254 1.15 5.63 2.80
N ALA A 255 2.17 6.49 2.69
CA ALA A 255 2.12 7.82 3.28
C ALA A 255 0.94 8.66 2.72
N TRP A 256 0.64 8.53 1.43
CA TRP A 256 -0.53 9.13 0.81
C TRP A 256 -1.83 8.41 1.21
N GLY A 257 -1.84 7.09 1.16
CA GLY A 257 -3.02 6.28 1.47
C GLY A 257 -3.56 6.54 2.87
N ALA A 258 -2.70 6.61 3.87
CA ALA A 258 -3.09 6.88 5.26
C ALA A 258 -3.85 8.21 5.41
N ILE A 259 -3.53 9.24 4.61
CA ILE A 259 -4.29 10.49 4.56
C ILE A 259 -5.72 10.21 4.07
N GLY A 260 -5.86 9.37 3.04
CA GLY A 260 -7.18 8.98 2.53
C GLY A 260 -8.06 8.34 3.59
N ALA A 261 -7.55 7.35 4.33
CA ALA A 261 -8.27 6.71 5.43
C ALA A 261 -8.68 7.72 6.52
N ALA A 262 -7.78 8.65 6.87
CA ALA A 262 -8.06 9.71 7.83
C ALA A 262 -9.16 10.68 7.34
N LEU A 263 -9.13 11.06 6.06
CA LEU A 263 -10.13 11.93 5.46
C LEU A 263 -11.53 11.30 5.48
N ASP A 264 -11.66 10.01 5.15
CA ASP A 264 -12.96 9.32 5.23
C ASP A 264 -13.48 9.26 6.67
N CYS A 265 -12.63 8.92 7.63
CA CYS A 265 -13.00 8.91 9.05
C CYS A 265 -13.44 10.31 9.54
N TYR A 266 -12.74 11.35 9.12
CA TYR A 266 -13.06 12.73 9.46
C TYR A 266 -14.40 13.17 8.86
N ASP A 267 -14.63 12.95 7.56
CA ASP A 267 -15.85 13.33 6.86
C ASP A 267 -17.08 12.66 7.48
N VAL A 268 -16.97 11.36 7.82
CA VAL A 268 -18.03 10.60 8.50
C VAL A 268 -18.31 11.20 9.89
N ALA A 269 -17.26 11.42 10.69
CA ALA A 269 -17.40 11.94 12.05
C ALA A 269 -17.99 13.36 12.05
N LEU A 270 -17.55 14.21 11.13
CA LEU A 270 -18.07 15.57 10.98
C LEU A 270 -19.59 15.56 10.69
N ARG A 271 -20.01 14.82 9.66
CA ARG A 271 -21.43 14.73 9.28
C ARG A 271 -22.27 14.14 10.40
N TYR A 272 -21.82 13.00 10.96
CA TYR A 272 -22.52 12.40 12.09
C TYR A 272 -22.68 13.37 13.25
N SER A 273 -21.66 14.18 13.55
CA SER A 273 -21.70 15.18 14.62
C SER A 273 -22.70 16.30 14.38
N GLN A 274 -22.99 16.64 13.12
CA GLN A 274 -23.96 17.66 12.71
C GLN A 274 -25.40 17.14 12.75
N GLU A 275 -25.59 15.85 12.50
CA GLU A 275 -26.92 15.21 12.40
C GLU A 275 -27.38 14.60 13.73
N ARG A 276 -26.47 13.98 14.50
CA ARG A 276 -26.80 13.26 15.73
C ARG A 276 -27.19 14.20 16.86
N MET A 277 -28.43 14.14 17.31
CA MET A 277 -28.97 14.95 18.40
C MET A 277 -28.76 14.25 19.76
N GLN A 278 -28.24 14.97 20.74
CA GLN A 278 -28.20 14.62 22.15
C GLN A 278 -28.39 15.87 23.02
N PHE A 279 -29.08 15.74 24.13
CA PHE A 279 -29.37 16.88 25.03
C PHE A 279 -29.97 18.09 24.30
N GLY A 280 -30.84 17.83 23.33
CA GLY A 280 -31.59 18.87 22.60
C GLY A 280 -30.80 19.61 21.49
N LYS A 281 -29.55 19.20 21.17
CA LYS A 281 -28.73 19.83 20.11
C LYS A 281 -27.81 18.82 19.41
N PRO A 282 -27.30 19.14 18.22
CA PRO A 282 -26.30 18.29 17.56
C PRO A 282 -25.09 18.05 18.44
N ILE A 283 -24.51 16.84 18.41
CA ILE A 283 -23.33 16.55 19.24
C ILE A 283 -22.12 17.40 18.84
N GLY A 284 -22.01 17.86 17.59
CA GLY A 284 -20.98 18.81 17.13
C GLY A 284 -21.06 20.19 17.80
N ALA A 285 -22.16 20.52 18.48
CA ALA A 285 -22.28 21.76 19.26
C ALA A 285 -21.65 21.66 20.67
N PHE A 286 -21.09 20.52 21.04
CA PHE A 286 -20.39 20.36 22.32
C PHE A 286 -18.87 20.55 22.14
N GLN A 287 -18.26 21.30 23.06
CA GLN A 287 -16.85 21.70 22.98
C GLN A 287 -15.88 20.54 22.82
N LEU A 288 -16.11 19.41 23.50
CA LEU A 288 -15.22 18.23 23.39
C LEU A 288 -15.28 17.56 22.00
N GLN A 289 -16.42 17.64 21.30
CA GLN A 289 -16.52 17.13 19.94
C GLN A 289 -15.86 18.11 18.95
N GLN A 290 -16.05 19.41 19.14
CA GLN A 290 -15.36 20.45 18.36
C GLN A 290 -13.84 20.35 18.52
N LYS A 291 -13.34 20.10 19.73
CA LYS A 291 -11.91 19.87 20.00
C LYS A 291 -11.38 18.71 19.16
N LYS A 292 -12.06 17.54 19.15
CA LYS A 292 -11.65 16.39 18.37
C LYS A 292 -11.61 16.70 16.86
N LEU A 293 -12.64 17.35 16.33
CA LEU A 293 -12.71 17.74 14.92
C LEU A 293 -11.58 18.71 14.54
N ALA A 294 -11.31 19.70 15.38
CA ALA A 294 -10.24 20.68 15.16
C ALA A 294 -8.85 20.00 15.18
N GLU A 295 -8.59 19.10 16.12
CA GLU A 295 -7.35 18.33 16.19
C GLU A 295 -7.19 17.42 14.96
N MET A 296 -8.24 16.67 14.59
CA MET A 296 -8.20 15.78 13.43
C MET A 296 -7.86 16.52 12.14
N ILE A 297 -8.57 17.62 11.83
CA ILE A 297 -8.31 18.36 10.59
C ILE A 297 -6.94 19.05 10.58
N THR A 298 -6.46 19.50 11.74
CA THR A 298 -5.12 20.08 11.88
C THR A 298 -4.05 19.05 11.53
N GLU A 299 -4.12 17.84 12.09
CA GLU A 299 -3.13 16.80 11.84
C GLU A 299 -3.21 16.25 10.40
N ILE A 300 -4.42 16.14 9.82
CA ILE A 300 -4.61 15.78 8.40
C ILE A 300 -3.93 16.82 7.51
N THR A 301 -4.15 18.13 7.76
CA THR A 301 -3.55 19.22 6.95
C THR A 301 -2.02 19.18 7.02
N LYS A 302 -1.44 18.96 8.20
CA LYS A 302 0.02 18.80 8.37
C LYS A 302 0.55 17.61 7.57
N ALA A 303 -0.15 16.48 7.60
CA ALA A 303 0.20 15.28 6.85
C ALA A 303 0.13 15.52 5.33
N GLN A 304 -0.89 16.23 4.84
CA GLN A 304 -1.02 16.58 3.43
C GLN A 304 0.15 17.45 2.95
N LEU A 305 0.51 18.50 3.68
CA LEU A 305 1.64 19.38 3.35
C LEU A 305 2.98 18.63 3.35
N LEU A 306 3.23 17.81 4.38
CA LEU A 306 4.42 16.96 4.48
C LEU A 306 4.54 16.04 3.26
N THR A 307 3.46 15.37 2.89
CA THR A 307 3.45 14.35 1.85
C THR A 307 3.50 14.95 0.46
N LEU A 308 2.85 16.10 0.23
CA LEU A 308 2.98 16.84 -1.02
C LEU A 308 4.43 17.30 -1.25
N ARG A 309 5.10 17.85 -0.20
CA ARG A 309 6.51 18.21 -0.31
C ARG A 309 7.40 17.01 -0.60
N LEU A 310 7.13 15.88 0.04
CA LEU A 310 7.83 14.62 -0.26
C LEU A 310 7.62 14.21 -1.73
N GLY A 311 6.41 14.36 -2.27
CA GLY A 311 6.09 14.06 -3.68
C GLY A 311 6.91 14.91 -4.65
N GLN A 312 7.01 16.23 -4.40
CA GLN A 312 7.86 17.13 -5.18
C GLN A 312 9.34 16.71 -5.14
N LEU A 313 9.86 16.41 -3.95
CA LEU A 313 11.24 15.92 -3.80
C LEU A 313 11.48 14.59 -4.51
N ARG A 314 10.48 13.73 -4.56
CA ARG A 314 10.56 12.46 -5.27
C ARG A 314 10.59 12.67 -6.80
N ASN A 315 9.79 13.59 -7.33
CA ASN A 315 9.82 13.97 -8.75
C ASN A 315 11.19 14.58 -9.14
N GLU A 316 11.82 15.30 -8.21
CA GLU A 316 13.17 15.86 -8.37
C GLU A 316 14.30 14.82 -8.17
N GLY A 317 14.01 13.57 -7.81
CA GLY A 317 15.00 12.54 -7.48
C GLY A 317 15.78 12.79 -6.19
N ARG A 318 15.25 13.60 -5.27
CA ARG A 318 15.89 14.05 -4.02
C ARG A 318 15.33 13.42 -2.75
N ALA A 319 14.25 12.64 -2.85
CA ALA A 319 13.66 11.96 -1.70
C ALA A 319 14.59 10.85 -1.18
N THR A 320 14.83 10.83 0.13
CA THR A 320 15.62 9.81 0.82
C THR A 320 14.73 8.80 1.54
N SER A 321 15.27 7.62 1.87
CA SER A 321 14.55 6.61 2.67
C SER A 321 14.13 7.15 4.05
N ALA A 322 14.92 8.04 4.66
CA ALA A 322 14.56 8.67 5.93
C ALA A 322 13.34 9.61 5.80
N MET A 323 13.28 10.43 4.73
CA MET A 323 12.12 11.28 4.44
C MET A 323 10.85 10.45 4.22
N ILE A 324 10.95 9.35 3.47
CA ILE A 324 9.84 8.44 3.20
C ILE A 324 9.39 7.75 4.50
N SER A 325 10.33 7.26 5.31
CA SER A 325 10.07 6.65 6.62
C SER A 325 9.38 7.63 7.58
N MET A 326 9.83 8.88 7.64
CA MET A 326 9.22 9.94 8.44
C MET A 326 7.76 10.16 8.02
N ALA A 327 7.49 10.32 6.73
CA ALA A 327 6.15 10.58 6.22
C ALA A 327 5.21 9.37 6.45
N LYS A 328 5.64 8.14 6.12
CA LYS A 328 4.83 6.93 6.36
C LYS A 328 4.47 6.80 7.82
N ARG A 329 5.44 6.87 8.73
CA ARG A 329 5.20 6.75 10.17
C ARG A 329 4.26 7.84 10.67
N ASN A 330 4.55 9.12 10.37
CA ASN A 330 3.73 10.24 10.83
C ASN A 330 2.26 10.13 10.37
N ASN A 331 2.06 9.82 9.09
CA ASN A 331 0.71 9.83 8.54
C ASN A 331 -0.12 8.63 8.99
N VAL A 332 0.51 7.46 9.19
CA VAL A 332 -0.19 6.28 9.71
C VAL A 332 -0.58 6.48 11.19
N ASP A 333 0.29 7.08 12.01
CA ASP A 333 -0.02 7.42 13.40
C ASP A 333 -1.17 8.44 13.48
N MET A 334 -1.12 9.47 12.66
CA MET A 334 -2.20 10.45 12.49
C MET A 334 -3.52 9.75 12.12
N ALA A 335 -3.51 8.87 11.11
CA ALA A 335 -4.71 8.17 10.65
C ALA A 335 -5.32 7.27 11.74
N LYS A 336 -4.50 6.56 12.52
CA LYS A 336 -4.96 5.77 13.68
C LYS A 336 -5.63 6.67 14.73
N THR A 337 -5.05 7.81 15.04
CA THR A 337 -5.60 8.77 16.00
C THR A 337 -6.93 9.34 15.50
N VAL A 338 -7.01 9.72 14.23
CA VAL A 338 -8.24 10.23 13.60
C VAL A 338 -9.33 9.14 13.61
N ALA A 339 -9.03 7.93 13.19
CA ALA A 339 -10.00 6.82 13.18
C ALA A 339 -10.52 6.51 14.59
N SER A 340 -9.64 6.49 15.60
CA SER A 340 -10.03 6.28 17.00
C SER A 340 -10.95 7.38 17.53
N ASN A 341 -10.64 8.66 17.24
CA ASN A 341 -11.49 9.79 17.62
C ASN A 341 -12.85 9.73 16.91
N ALA A 342 -12.87 9.45 15.61
CA ALA A 342 -14.09 9.29 14.84
C ALA A 342 -14.97 8.18 15.41
N ARG A 343 -14.39 7.00 15.71
CA ARG A 343 -15.13 5.89 16.35
C ARG A 343 -15.76 6.31 17.68
N GLN A 344 -15.01 7.04 18.51
CA GLN A 344 -15.53 7.53 19.80
C GLN A 344 -16.70 8.51 19.57
N MET A 345 -16.61 9.41 18.58
CA MET A 345 -17.66 10.38 18.28
C MET A 345 -18.97 9.73 17.83
N LEU A 346 -18.89 8.60 17.13
CA LEU A 346 -20.07 7.83 16.71
C LEU A 346 -20.68 6.99 17.85
N GLY A 347 -20.02 6.87 18.99
CA GLY A 347 -20.50 6.04 20.12
C GLY A 347 -20.70 4.58 19.72
N GLY A 348 -21.87 3.99 20.03
CA GLY A 348 -22.19 2.60 19.68
C GLY A 348 -22.20 2.36 18.16
N MET A 349 -22.60 3.34 17.36
CA MET A 349 -22.60 3.20 15.89
C MET A 349 -21.18 3.09 15.31
N GLY A 350 -20.19 3.57 16.01
CA GLY A 350 -18.79 3.53 15.55
C GLY A 350 -18.17 2.11 15.53
N ILE A 351 -18.86 1.08 16.05
CA ILE A 351 -18.37 -0.32 16.00
C ILE A 351 -19.17 -1.20 15.04
N THR A 352 -20.12 -0.63 14.30
CA THR A 352 -20.98 -1.36 13.34
C THR A 352 -20.47 -1.19 11.91
N GLY A 353 -20.81 -2.11 11.03
CA GLY A 353 -20.53 -2.02 9.58
C GLY A 353 -21.36 -0.97 8.83
N GLU A 354 -22.28 -0.26 9.51
CA GLU A 354 -23.04 0.85 8.90
C GLU A 354 -22.14 2.05 8.57
N TYR A 355 -21.01 2.18 9.27
CA TYR A 355 -20.01 3.21 9.08
C TYR A 355 -18.62 2.60 8.86
N PRO A 356 -17.77 3.17 8.03
CA PRO A 356 -16.48 2.58 7.66
C PRO A 356 -15.42 2.63 8.77
N ILE A 357 -15.70 3.32 9.87
CA ILE A 357 -14.72 3.70 10.89
C ILE A 357 -14.01 2.47 11.49
N MET A 358 -14.79 1.45 11.89
CA MET A 358 -14.19 0.26 12.50
C MET A 358 -13.36 -0.53 11.50
N ARG A 359 -13.77 -0.58 10.24
CA ARG A 359 -12.98 -1.20 9.17
C ARG A 359 -11.65 -0.48 8.97
N HIS A 360 -11.65 0.86 8.93
CA HIS A 360 -10.40 1.64 8.90
C HIS A 360 -9.52 1.41 10.13
N MET A 361 -10.10 1.39 11.34
CA MET A 361 -9.34 1.09 12.56
C MET A 361 -8.65 -0.27 12.49
N MET A 362 -9.38 -1.32 12.09
CA MET A 362 -8.81 -2.66 11.94
C MET A 362 -7.71 -2.67 10.87
N ASN A 363 -7.93 -2.06 9.73
CA ASN A 363 -6.97 -2.02 8.63
C ASN A 363 -5.68 -1.29 9.02
N LEU A 364 -5.77 -0.19 9.75
CA LEU A 364 -4.63 0.59 10.20
C LEU A 364 -3.69 -0.17 11.14
N GLU A 365 -4.16 -1.24 11.82
CA GLU A 365 -3.27 -2.13 12.58
C GLU A 365 -2.29 -2.91 11.67
N SER A 366 -2.69 -3.24 10.45
CA SER A 366 -1.74 -3.77 9.46
C SER A 366 -0.87 -2.66 8.86
N VAL A 367 -1.44 -1.49 8.58
CA VAL A 367 -0.72 -0.37 7.96
C VAL A 367 0.43 0.14 8.85
N ILE A 368 0.26 0.11 10.19
CA ILE A 368 1.33 0.44 11.13
C ILE A 368 2.43 -0.63 11.16
N THR A 369 2.11 -1.87 10.78
CA THR A 369 2.96 -3.04 10.97
C THR A 369 3.78 -3.40 9.73
N TYR A 370 3.16 -3.40 8.54
CA TYR A 370 3.82 -3.86 7.31
C TYR A 370 4.74 -2.82 6.68
N GLU A 371 5.60 -3.29 5.77
CA GLU A 371 6.56 -2.47 5.02
C GLU A 371 7.45 -1.60 5.92
N GLY A 372 7.85 -2.16 7.03
CA GLY A 372 8.52 -1.49 8.15
C GLY A 372 7.52 -1.09 9.23
N THR A 373 7.72 -1.63 10.42
CA THR A 373 6.94 -1.23 11.60
C THR A 373 7.23 0.24 11.96
N HIS A 374 6.38 0.83 12.79
CA HIS A 374 6.62 2.16 13.35
C HIS A 374 8.02 2.29 13.94
N ASP A 375 8.47 1.28 14.71
CA ASP A 375 9.78 1.27 15.34
C ASP A 375 10.92 1.24 14.31
N ILE A 376 10.79 0.42 13.26
CA ILE A 376 11.78 0.40 12.17
C ILE A 376 11.90 1.78 11.50
N HIS A 377 10.80 2.50 11.31
CA HIS A 377 10.85 3.86 10.73
C HIS A 377 11.47 4.88 11.69
N LEU A 378 11.27 4.73 13.01
CA LEU A 378 11.98 5.53 14.01
C LEU A 378 13.48 5.27 13.98
N LEU A 379 13.90 3.99 13.90
CA LEU A 379 15.31 3.62 13.79
C LEU A 379 15.95 4.18 12.52
N ILE A 380 15.29 4.07 11.35
CA ILE A 380 15.79 4.65 10.09
C ILE A 380 15.98 6.16 10.22
N THR A 381 15.01 6.88 10.76
CA THR A 381 15.08 8.33 10.93
C THR A 381 16.13 8.71 11.99
N GLY A 382 16.18 7.98 13.12
CA GLY A 382 17.13 8.20 14.20
C GLY A 382 18.58 7.98 13.76
N MET A 383 18.84 6.94 12.97
CA MET A 383 20.15 6.68 12.37
C MET A 383 20.57 7.81 11.42
N ASP A 384 19.66 8.30 10.58
CA ASP A 384 19.94 9.41 9.67
C ASP A 384 20.28 10.70 10.41
N VAL A 385 19.55 11.01 11.50
CA VAL A 385 19.78 12.21 12.32
C VAL A 385 21.06 12.13 13.12
N THR A 386 21.39 10.95 13.68
CA THR A 386 22.54 10.80 14.60
C THR A 386 23.83 10.36 13.92
N GLY A 387 23.73 9.72 12.75
CA GLY A 387 24.86 9.08 12.06
C GLY A 387 25.33 7.76 12.67
N PHE A 388 24.62 7.24 13.69
CA PHE A 388 24.94 5.95 14.34
C PHE A 388 24.00 4.86 13.87
N ASP A 389 24.54 3.63 13.67
CA ASP A 389 23.74 2.45 13.33
C ASP A 389 22.76 2.13 14.48
N ALA A 390 21.47 2.06 14.17
CA ALA A 390 20.41 1.77 15.12
C ALA A 390 19.97 0.29 15.12
N PHE A 391 20.56 -0.54 14.24
CA PHE A 391 20.17 -1.94 14.07
C PHE A 391 21.16 -2.96 14.65
N LYS A 392 22.26 -2.48 15.23
CA LYS A 392 23.32 -3.30 15.82
C LYS A 392 23.66 -2.82 17.22
#